data_0b5daec5904ec883b9457fa0fe2bd9b8
#
_entry.id   0b5daec5904ec883b9457fa0fe2bd9b8
#
_cell.length_a   1.000
_cell.length_b   1.000
_cell.length_c   1.000
_cell.angle_alpha   90.00
_cell.angle_beta   90.00
_cell.angle_gamma   90.00
#
_symmetry.space_group_name_H-M   'P 1'
#
loop_
_entity.id
_entity.type
_entity.pdbx_description
1 polymer ?
#
loop_
_entity_poly.entity_id
_entity_poly.type
_entity_poly.pdbx_seq_one_letter_code
_entity_poly.pdbx_strand_id
1 'polypeptide(L)'
;DRDMILENTFNSYKESRIHLMGYLLDRCIRITPDGVAYMILKKTAIRKFSVQDGDTEGFVNIPLCAGNVKMSIFLEEDGDRFRVSIRSKKGISANRIAKEFFNGGGHELASGGKLMIPDDVKNAGEAAAYIEKVTHIFMNR
;
A
#
# COMPACT_ATOMS: atom_id res chain seq x y z
N ASP A 1 25.28 18.15 -2.20
CA ASP A 1 24.84 19.40 -2.83
C ASP A 1 23.31 19.46 -2.88
N ARG A 2 22.77 20.59 -2.43
CA ARG A 2 21.32 20.79 -2.35
C ARG A 2 20.64 20.69 -3.72
N ASP A 3 21.24 21.29 -4.75
CA ASP A 3 20.65 21.28 -6.09
C ASP A 3 20.64 19.88 -6.68
N MET A 4 21.70 19.13 -6.47
CA MET A 4 21.78 17.73 -6.90
C MET A 4 20.74 16.86 -6.19
N ILE A 5 20.54 17.06 -4.89
CA ILE A 5 19.53 16.32 -4.11
C ILE A 5 18.12 16.65 -4.63
N LEU A 6 17.82 17.93 -4.87
CA LEU A 6 16.54 18.35 -5.42
C LEU A 6 16.29 17.76 -6.79
N GLU A 7 17.31 17.78 -7.67
CA GLU A 7 17.21 17.19 -8.99
C GLU A 7 16.90 15.70 -8.93
N ASN A 8 17.62 14.93 -8.12
CA ASN A 8 17.39 13.50 -7.99
C ASN A 8 16.04 13.17 -7.36
N THR A 9 15.53 14.01 -6.45
CA THR A 9 14.27 13.79 -5.77
C THR A 9 13.07 14.17 -6.65
N PHE A 10 13.13 15.29 -7.34
CA PHE A 10 11.97 15.83 -8.07
C PHE A 10 12.01 15.57 -9.58
N ASN A 11 13.19 15.47 -10.18
CA ASN A 11 13.34 15.35 -11.62
C ASN A 11 13.52 13.89 -12.09
N SER A 12 13.66 12.93 -11.17
CA SER A 12 13.83 11.52 -11.52
C SER A 12 12.51 10.77 -11.73
N TYR A 13 11.37 11.39 -11.42
CA TYR A 13 10.08 10.77 -11.61
C TYR A 13 9.73 10.67 -13.09
N LYS A 14 9.35 9.46 -13.51
CA LYS A 14 8.81 9.26 -14.87
C LYS A 14 7.40 9.87 -14.95
N GLU A 15 7.04 10.34 -16.13
CA GLU A 15 5.67 10.82 -16.36
C GLU A 15 4.64 9.73 -16.07
N SER A 16 4.94 8.49 -16.45
CA SER A 16 4.07 7.32 -16.15
C SER A 16 3.81 7.14 -14.65
N ARG A 17 4.81 7.45 -13.81
CA ARG A 17 4.65 7.37 -12.36
C ARG A 17 3.66 8.41 -11.85
N ILE A 18 3.64 9.60 -12.44
CA ILE A 18 2.68 10.66 -12.08
C ILE A 18 1.26 10.19 -12.41
N HIS A 19 1.06 9.63 -13.61
CA HIS A 19 -0.26 9.12 -14.02
C HIS A 19 -0.70 7.94 -13.16
N LEU A 20 0.21 7.04 -12.81
CA LEU A 20 -0.06 5.91 -11.92
C LEU A 20 -0.49 6.41 -10.53
N MET A 21 0.22 7.38 -9.98
CA MET A 21 -0.11 7.99 -8.69
C MET A 21 -1.51 8.60 -8.71
N GLY A 22 -1.83 9.34 -9.78
CA GLY A 22 -3.17 9.90 -9.96
C GLY A 22 -4.26 8.83 -10.00
N TYR A 23 -4.02 7.75 -10.72
CA TYR A 23 -4.95 6.62 -10.81
C TYR A 23 -5.17 5.97 -9.43
N LEU A 24 -4.10 5.71 -8.69
CA LEU A 24 -4.20 5.08 -7.38
C LEU A 24 -4.93 5.97 -6.38
N LEU A 25 -4.61 7.25 -6.35
CA LEU A 25 -5.18 8.19 -5.37
C LEU A 25 -6.59 8.64 -5.72
N ASP A 26 -7.01 8.55 -6.97
CA ASP A 26 -8.37 8.92 -7.39
C ASP A 26 -9.30 7.70 -7.50
N ARG A 27 -8.81 6.62 -8.12
CA ARG A 27 -9.65 5.49 -8.50
C ARG A 27 -9.56 4.29 -7.57
N CYS A 28 -8.40 4.06 -6.95
CA CYS A 28 -8.17 2.84 -6.19
C CYS A 28 -8.31 3.01 -4.69
N ILE A 29 -8.02 4.20 -4.17
CA ILE A 29 -8.01 4.42 -2.72
C ILE A 29 -9.37 4.18 -2.08
N ARG A 30 -9.34 3.51 -0.93
CA ARG A 30 -10.50 3.38 -0.05
C ARG A 30 -10.05 3.74 1.36
N ILE A 31 -10.90 4.42 2.10
CA ILE A 31 -10.62 4.81 3.49
C ILE A 31 -11.77 4.28 4.35
N THR A 32 -11.44 3.43 5.31
CA THR A 32 -12.44 2.81 6.19
C THR A 32 -12.82 3.75 7.33
N PRO A 33 -13.97 3.51 7.99
CA PRO A 33 -14.35 4.29 9.18
C PRO A 33 -13.33 4.19 10.32
N ASP A 34 -12.51 3.13 10.35
CA ASP A 34 -11.46 2.95 11.36
C ASP A 34 -10.21 3.79 11.09
N GLY A 35 -10.17 4.52 9.98
CA GLY A 35 -9.01 5.35 9.62
C GLY A 35 -7.92 4.57 8.90
N VAL A 36 -8.28 3.50 8.21
CA VAL A 36 -7.35 2.72 7.40
C VAL A 36 -7.56 3.04 5.93
N ALA A 37 -6.53 3.56 5.27
CA ALA A 37 -6.53 3.73 3.82
C ALA A 37 -5.89 2.52 3.17
N TYR A 38 -6.45 2.04 2.06
CA TYR A 38 -5.79 1.01 1.29
C TYR A 38 -5.96 1.21 -0.22
N MET A 39 -4.99 0.71 -0.96
CA MET A 39 -4.97 0.74 -2.43
C MET A 39 -4.50 -0.61 -2.93
N ILE A 40 -5.15 -1.12 -3.97
CA ILE A 40 -4.77 -2.39 -4.61
C ILE A 40 -4.42 -2.13 -6.06
N LEU A 41 -3.18 -2.40 -6.42
CA LEU A 41 -2.69 -2.27 -7.80
C LEU A 41 -2.75 -3.63 -8.46
N LYS A 42 -3.72 -3.79 -9.36
CA LYS A 42 -3.94 -5.05 -10.10
C LYS A 42 -2.99 -5.15 -11.29
N LYS A 43 -2.73 -6.38 -11.74
CA LYS A 43 -1.86 -6.62 -12.89
C LYS A 43 -2.35 -5.94 -14.18
N THR A 44 -3.66 -5.74 -14.33
CA THR A 44 -4.20 -5.02 -15.48
C THR A 44 -3.74 -3.57 -15.52
N ALA A 45 -3.71 -2.90 -14.35
CA ALA A 45 -3.20 -1.54 -14.23
C ALA A 45 -1.67 -1.51 -14.34
N ILE A 46 -0.98 -2.51 -13.81
CA ILE A 46 0.47 -2.63 -13.95
C ILE A 46 0.86 -2.64 -15.43
N ARG A 47 0.13 -3.41 -16.25
CA ARG A 47 0.33 -3.43 -17.70
C ARG A 47 -0.03 -2.11 -18.37
N LYS A 48 -1.19 -1.55 -18.01
CA LYS A 48 -1.68 -0.29 -18.59
C LYS A 48 -0.71 0.87 -18.41
N PHE A 49 -0.12 0.98 -17.24
CA PHE A 49 0.82 2.06 -16.89
C PHE A 49 2.28 1.67 -17.09
N SER A 50 2.55 0.49 -17.64
CA SER A 50 3.92 -0.02 -17.84
C SER A 50 4.77 0.08 -16.57
N VAL A 51 4.19 -0.35 -15.45
CA VAL A 51 4.82 -0.25 -14.12
C VAL A 51 6.04 -1.15 -14.06
N GLN A 52 7.17 -0.58 -13.63
CA GLN A 52 8.43 -1.28 -13.43
C GLN A 52 8.81 -1.27 -11.95
N ASP A 53 9.79 -2.09 -11.59
CA ASP A 53 10.30 -2.15 -10.23
C ASP A 53 10.73 -0.76 -9.76
N GLY A 54 10.30 -0.40 -8.57
CA GLY A 54 10.59 0.91 -7.97
C GLY A 54 9.59 2.02 -8.30
N ASP A 55 8.74 1.86 -9.30
CA ASP A 55 7.79 2.90 -9.71
C ASP A 55 6.74 3.20 -8.64
N THR A 56 6.43 2.24 -7.78
CA THR A 56 5.42 2.39 -6.72
C THR A 56 6.02 2.74 -5.37
N GLU A 57 7.34 2.88 -5.28
CA GLU A 57 8.00 3.14 -4.02
C GLU A 57 7.52 4.44 -3.39
N GLY A 58 7.17 4.37 -2.10
CA GLY A 58 6.72 5.54 -1.36
C GLY A 58 5.23 5.84 -1.47
N PHE A 59 4.52 5.23 -2.41
CA PHE A 59 3.09 5.51 -2.61
C PHE A 59 2.26 5.21 -1.36
N VAL A 60 2.62 4.18 -0.59
CA VAL A 60 1.91 3.80 0.63
C VAL A 60 1.93 4.91 1.70
N ASN A 61 2.90 5.82 1.64
CA ASN A 61 3.00 6.91 2.62
C ASN A 61 2.02 8.05 2.35
N ILE A 62 1.58 8.21 1.11
CA ILE A 62 0.79 9.38 0.71
C ILE A 62 -0.53 9.50 1.48
N PRO A 63 -1.34 8.42 1.63
CA PRO A 63 -2.60 8.53 2.36
C PRO A 63 -2.46 8.96 3.82
N LEU A 64 -1.29 8.75 4.43
CA LEU A 64 -1.05 9.19 5.82
C LEU A 64 -1.03 10.71 5.96
N CYS A 65 -0.94 11.46 4.85
CA CYS A 65 -1.04 12.92 4.88
C CYS A 65 -2.44 13.40 5.29
N ALA A 66 -3.46 12.57 5.13
CA ALA A 66 -4.81 12.90 5.60
C ALA A 66 -4.89 12.71 7.12
N GLY A 67 -5.43 13.70 7.84
CA GLY A 67 -5.44 13.70 9.30
C GLY A 67 -6.21 12.55 9.93
N ASN A 68 -7.26 12.07 9.25
CA ASN A 68 -8.09 10.96 9.73
C ASN A 68 -7.53 9.57 9.37
N VAL A 69 -6.47 9.49 8.60
CA VAL A 69 -5.84 8.21 8.23
C VAL A 69 -4.77 7.87 9.26
N LYS A 70 -4.92 6.73 9.91
CA LYS A 70 -4.01 6.22 10.95
C LYS A 70 -3.08 5.14 10.42
N MET A 71 -3.50 4.42 9.40
CA MET A 71 -2.74 3.33 8.78
C MET A 71 -3.00 3.34 7.28
N SER A 72 -1.97 3.04 6.50
CA SER A 72 -2.07 2.91 5.04
C SER A 72 -1.52 1.55 4.61
N ILE A 73 -2.26 0.89 3.73
CA ILE A 73 -1.90 -0.43 3.20
C ILE A 73 -1.91 -0.37 1.67
N PHE A 74 -0.85 -0.86 1.06
CA PHE A 74 -0.72 -0.91 -0.40
C PHE A 74 -0.45 -2.34 -0.83
N LEU A 75 -1.29 -2.85 -1.72
CA LEU A 75 -1.13 -4.17 -2.33
C LEU A 75 -0.75 -4.01 -3.79
N GLU A 76 0.27 -4.75 -4.21
CA GLU A 76 0.67 -4.82 -5.61
C GLU A 76 0.66 -6.28 -6.05
N GLU A 77 -0.14 -6.59 -7.06
CA GLU A 77 -0.23 -7.94 -7.60
C GLU A 77 1.08 -8.33 -8.29
N ASP A 78 1.64 -9.47 -7.89
CA ASP A 78 2.95 -9.95 -8.36
C ASP A 78 2.90 -11.47 -8.51
N GLY A 79 2.50 -11.93 -9.70
CA GLY A 79 2.39 -13.35 -10.01
C GLY A 79 1.33 -14.05 -9.16
N ASP A 80 1.75 -14.94 -8.28
CA ASP A 80 0.89 -15.75 -7.43
C ASP A 80 0.60 -15.13 -6.07
N ARG A 81 0.87 -13.84 -5.91
CA ARG A 81 0.67 -13.15 -4.64
C ARG A 81 0.40 -11.66 -4.82
N PHE A 82 -0.13 -11.04 -3.75
CA PHE A 82 -0.06 -9.60 -3.56
C PHE A 82 1.07 -9.29 -2.61
N ARG A 83 1.99 -8.43 -3.03
CA ARG A 83 2.98 -7.86 -2.10
C ARG A 83 2.28 -6.79 -1.27
N VAL A 84 2.55 -6.76 0.03
CA VAL A 84 1.87 -5.88 0.96
C VAL A 84 2.88 -4.92 1.58
N SER A 85 2.57 -3.63 1.52
CA SER A 85 3.31 -2.59 2.24
C SER A 85 2.37 -1.93 3.23
N ILE A 86 2.83 -1.72 4.46
CA ILE A 86 2.03 -1.15 5.53
C ILE A 86 2.80 -0.02 6.19
N ARG A 87 2.12 1.10 6.40
CA ARG A 87 2.66 2.25 7.14
C ARG A 87 1.63 2.69 8.16
N SER A 88 2.09 3.12 9.33
CA SER A 88 1.18 3.56 10.38
C SER A 88 1.72 4.79 11.09
N LYS A 89 0.82 5.51 11.75
CA LYS A 89 1.17 6.61 12.64
C LYS A 89 1.53 6.08 14.01
N LYS A 90 2.23 6.89 14.79
CA LYS A 90 2.65 6.53 16.15
C LYS A 90 1.47 6.02 16.99
N GLY A 91 1.69 4.93 17.71
CA GLY A 91 0.68 4.30 18.55
C GLY A 91 -0.04 3.13 17.89
N ILE A 92 0.17 2.92 16.59
CA ILE A 92 -0.44 1.82 15.85
C ILE A 92 0.68 1.00 15.21
N SER A 93 0.71 -0.30 15.49
CA SER A 93 1.82 -1.16 15.10
C SER A 93 1.61 -1.79 13.72
N ALA A 94 2.31 -1.27 12.72
CA ALA A 94 2.37 -1.89 11.40
C ALA A 94 3.01 -3.29 11.47
N ASN A 95 4.00 -3.46 12.35
CA ASN A 95 4.67 -4.75 12.54
C ASN A 95 3.70 -5.83 13.06
N ARG A 96 2.86 -5.50 14.04
CA ARG A 96 1.92 -6.47 14.61
C ARG A 96 0.89 -6.92 13.60
N ILE A 97 0.27 -6.00 12.88
CA ILE A 97 -0.74 -6.38 11.89
C ILE A 97 -0.12 -7.17 10.74
N ALA A 98 1.10 -6.83 10.33
CA ALA A 98 1.82 -7.57 9.30
C ALA A 98 2.06 -9.03 9.73
N LYS A 99 2.50 -9.23 10.97
CA LYS A 99 2.75 -10.58 11.51
C LYS A 99 1.47 -11.39 11.67
N GLU A 100 0.42 -10.77 12.18
CA GLU A 100 -0.83 -11.50 12.45
C GLU A 100 -1.62 -11.83 11.17
N PHE A 101 -1.66 -10.91 10.21
CA PHE A 101 -2.62 -10.99 9.11
C PHE A 101 -2.03 -10.95 7.71
N PHE A 102 -0.75 -10.61 7.56
CA PHE A 102 -0.17 -10.43 6.22
C PHE A 102 1.13 -11.21 6.00
N ASN A 103 1.38 -12.26 6.79
CA ASN A 103 2.52 -13.15 6.58
C ASN A 103 3.86 -12.42 6.50
N GLY A 104 4.05 -11.41 7.34
CA GLY A 104 5.22 -10.58 7.25
C GLY A 104 5.69 -10.00 8.57
N GLY A 105 6.17 -8.78 8.53
CA GLY A 105 6.69 -8.06 9.69
C GLY A 105 7.57 -6.91 9.23
N GLY A 106 8.28 -6.30 10.17
CA GLY A 106 9.19 -5.20 9.91
C GLY A 106 9.31 -4.26 11.09
N HIS A 107 9.35 -2.96 10.80
CA HIS A 107 9.44 -1.94 11.83
C HIS A 107 8.07 -1.56 12.36
N GLU A 108 8.04 -0.90 13.52
CA GLU A 108 6.79 -0.51 14.21
C GLU A 108 5.85 0.32 13.30
N LEU A 109 6.39 1.25 12.55
CA LEU A 109 5.60 2.14 11.70
C LEU A 109 5.69 1.81 10.20
N ALA A 110 6.50 0.82 9.82
CA ALA A 110 6.76 0.47 8.42
C ALA A 110 7.05 -1.02 8.31
N SER A 111 6.12 -1.77 7.77
CA SER A 111 6.21 -3.22 7.63
C SER A 111 5.72 -3.68 6.28
N GLY A 112 5.93 -4.92 5.98
CA GLY A 112 5.47 -5.54 4.74
C GLY A 112 5.06 -6.97 4.96
N GLY A 113 4.47 -7.55 3.92
CA GLY A 113 4.04 -8.93 3.94
C GLY A 113 3.57 -9.37 2.57
N LYS A 114 2.72 -10.38 2.56
CA LYS A 114 2.17 -10.94 1.33
C LYS A 114 0.84 -11.64 1.59
N LEU A 115 0.01 -11.68 0.56
CA LEU A 115 -1.18 -12.53 0.52
C LEU A 115 -1.05 -13.43 -0.69
N MET A 116 -1.07 -14.73 -0.48
CA MET A 116 -0.91 -15.70 -1.56
C MET A 116 -2.21 -15.89 -2.32
N ILE A 117 -2.11 -16.06 -3.63
CA ILE A 117 -3.22 -16.33 -4.52
C ILE A 117 -3.09 -17.78 -5.01
N PRO A 118 -4.07 -18.66 -4.82
CA PRO A 118 -5.40 -18.44 -4.23
C PRO A 118 -5.51 -18.77 -2.73
N ASP A 119 -4.41 -19.13 -2.07
CA ASP A 119 -4.46 -19.71 -0.72
C ASP A 119 -5.01 -18.74 0.33
N ASP A 120 -4.54 -17.48 0.33
CA ASP A 120 -5.01 -16.47 1.27
C ASP A 120 -6.23 -15.72 0.73
N VAL A 121 -6.16 -15.31 -0.55
CA VAL A 121 -7.22 -14.60 -1.26
C VAL A 121 -7.22 -15.04 -2.72
N LYS A 122 -8.38 -15.06 -3.37
CA LYS A 122 -8.50 -15.52 -4.75
C LYS A 122 -8.25 -14.41 -5.77
N ASN A 123 -8.55 -13.17 -5.41
CA ASN A 123 -8.48 -12.03 -6.32
C ASN A 123 -8.46 -10.71 -5.53
N ALA A 124 -8.39 -9.59 -6.25
CA ALA A 124 -8.34 -8.26 -5.63
C ALA A 124 -9.61 -7.94 -4.82
N GLY A 125 -10.77 -8.42 -5.25
CA GLY A 125 -12.02 -8.22 -4.50
C GLY A 125 -12.00 -8.91 -3.14
N GLU A 126 -11.51 -10.15 -3.09
CA GLU A 126 -11.33 -10.87 -1.82
C GLU A 126 -10.24 -10.23 -0.96
N ALA A 127 -9.18 -9.72 -1.59
CA ALA A 127 -8.13 -9.02 -0.87
C ALA A 127 -8.67 -7.76 -0.19
N ALA A 128 -9.51 -6.98 -0.88
CA ALA A 128 -10.16 -5.81 -0.30
C ALA A 128 -11.03 -6.18 0.89
N ALA A 129 -11.87 -7.21 0.76
CA ALA A 129 -12.73 -7.69 1.84
C ALA A 129 -11.89 -8.18 3.03
N TYR A 130 -10.79 -8.86 2.77
CA TYR A 130 -9.87 -9.34 3.80
C TYR A 130 -9.24 -8.16 4.55
N ILE A 131 -8.75 -7.15 3.83
CA ILE A 131 -8.16 -5.94 4.44
C ILE A 131 -9.19 -5.27 5.37
N GLU A 132 -10.40 -5.06 4.90
CA GLU A 132 -11.44 -4.38 5.70
C GLU A 132 -11.78 -5.19 6.94
N LYS A 133 -11.89 -6.51 6.84
CA LYS A 133 -12.16 -7.39 7.96
C LYS A 133 -11.04 -7.36 9.01
N VAL A 134 -9.81 -7.60 8.61
CA VAL A 134 -8.69 -7.74 9.56
C VAL A 134 -8.31 -6.40 10.17
N THR A 135 -8.39 -5.32 9.41
CA THR A 135 -8.10 -3.99 9.96
C THR A 135 -9.18 -3.54 10.93
N HIS A 136 -10.44 -3.87 10.67
CA HIS A 136 -11.51 -3.58 11.62
C HIS A 136 -11.27 -4.31 12.96
N ILE A 137 -10.92 -5.58 12.91
CA ILE A 137 -10.58 -6.35 14.11
C ILE A 137 -9.40 -5.72 14.84
N PHE A 138 -8.32 -5.45 14.10
CA PHE A 138 -7.08 -4.94 14.68
C PHE A 138 -7.25 -3.55 15.31
N MET A 139 -7.94 -2.63 14.62
CA MET A 139 -8.11 -1.26 15.08
C MET A 139 -9.08 -1.13 16.26
N ASN A 140 -9.91 -2.12 16.53
CA ASN A 140 -10.92 -2.09 17.59
C ASN A 140 -10.60 -3.01 18.79
N ARG A 141 -9.36 -3.36 18.95
CA ARG A 141 -8.88 -4.13 20.10
C ARG A 141 -8.73 -3.29 21.35
#